data_d6e76e0b5e8d6ef646d633c06884d72b
#
_entry.id   d6e76e0b5e8d6ef646d633c06884d72b
#
_cell.length_a   1.000
_cell.length_b   1.000
_cell.length_c   1.000
_cell.angle_alpha   90.00
_cell.angle_beta   90.00
_cell.angle_gamma   90.00
#
_symmetry.space_group_name_H-M   'P 1'
#
loop_
_entity.id
_entity.type
_entity.pdbx_description
1 polymer ?
#
loop_
_entity_poly.entity_id
_entity_poly.type
_entity_poly.pdbx_seq_one_letter_code
_entity_poly.pdbx_strand_id
1 'polypeptide(L)'
;MNWKRLFSGLRGGRDARLTPELRARIQSSFDQAAGDEAHFPSTIDPRIYHVKLIRNHLGDLGGKRVLDAGCGKGRFARVFQEQEPACEIWGLDISEEMLRFVPAGIHTRAGSMTELPFEDGFFDAAYATESLEHAVEIEQAVSELCRVVKPGGRIAIIDKNAEQWGKLPTPEWERWFTRKGLERLLRRHCRQVSSRYISYWEDVEPDGLFLAWLAVK
;
A
#
# COMPACT_ATOMS: atom_id res chain seq x y z
N MET A 1 -18.49 5.07 28.01
CA MET A 1 -18.70 4.46 26.67
C MET A 1 -17.64 3.38 26.52
N ASN A 2 -18.06 2.13 26.32
CA ASN A 2 -17.21 0.95 26.58
C ASN A 2 -16.35 0.61 25.36
N TRP A 3 -15.08 1.02 25.36
CA TRP A 3 -14.09 0.88 24.29
C TRP A 3 -13.69 -0.57 23.95
N LYS A 4 -14.08 -1.56 24.79
CA LYS A 4 -13.65 -2.96 24.66
C LYS A 4 -14.36 -3.79 23.59
N ARG A 5 -15.36 -3.25 22.87
CA ARG A 5 -16.16 -4.01 21.86
C ARG A 5 -15.74 -3.78 20.40
N LEU A 6 -14.61 -3.16 20.14
CA LEU A 6 -14.26 -2.62 18.80
C LEU A 6 -13.20 -3.37 18.01
N PHE A 7 -12.93 -4.65 18.26
CA PHE A 7 -11.84 -5.34 17.58
C PHE A 7 -12.28 -6.38 16.55
N SER A 8 -12.61 -5.92 15.34
CA SER A 8 -12.55 -6.75 14.14
C SER A 8 -11.25 -6.58 13.34
N GLY A 9 -10.18 -6.03 13.92
CA GLY A 9 -8.87 -5.92 13.29
C GLY A 9 -8.59 -4.63 12.52
N LEU A 10 -9.58 -3.71 12.43
CA LEU A 10 -9.43 -2.39 11.82
C LEU A 10 -9.81 -1.32 12.85
N ARG A 11 -9.04 -0.24 12.95
CA ARG A 11 -9.43 0.97 13.67
C ARG A 11 -9.78 2.07 12.69
N GLY A 12 -10.85 2.80 12.98
CA GLY A 12 -11.52 3.76 12.12
C GLY A 12 -13.02 3.44 12.07
N GLY A 13 -13.87 4.25 11.46
CA GLY A 13 -15.33 4.04 11.41
C GLY A 13 -15.71 2.64 10.88
N ARG A 14 -16.55 1.93 11.60
CA ARG A 14 -16.82 0.49 11.38
C ARG A 14 -17.54 0.13 10.10
N ASP A 15 -18.34 1.06 9.55
CA ASP A 15 -19.27 0.81 8.45
C ASP A 15 -19.10 1.84 7.32
N ALA A 16 -17.94 2.46 7.22
CA ALA A 16 -17.72 3.44 6.15
C ALA A 16 -17.65 2.71 4.81
N ARG A 17 -18.63 2.99 3.97
CA ARG A 17 -18.58 2.65 2.54
C ARG A 17 -17.87 3.78 1.81
N LEU A 18 -17.15 3.43 0.78
CA LEU A 18 -16.54 4.40 -0.13
C LEU A 18 -17.63 4.99 -1.04
N THR A 19 -18.38 5.99 -0.48
CA THR A 19 -19.38 6.70 -1.30
C THR A 19 -18.68 7.56 -2.34
N PRO A 20 -19.35 7.95 -3.44
CA PRO A 20 -18.77 8.85 -4.44
C PRO A 20 -18.26 10.16 -3.83
N GLU A 21 -18.98 10.73 -2.85
CA GLU A 21 -18.61 11.97 -2.16
C GLU A 21 -17.34 11.78 -1.32
N LEU A 22 -17.23 10.66 -0.57
CA LEU A 22 -16.04 10.35 0.20
C LEU A 22 -14.84 10.11 -0.71
N ARG A 23 -15.03 9.37 -1.81
CA ARG A 23 -13.99 9.14 -2.83
C ARG A 23 -13.49 10.48 -3.41
N ALA A 24 -14.39 11.37 -3.81
CA ALA A 24 -14.02 12.67 -4.32
C ALA A 24 -13.28 13.52 -3.28
N ARG A 25 -13.67 13.45 -2.00
CA ARG A 25 -13.00 14.16 -0.91
C ARG A 25 -11.59 13.60 -0.67
N ILE A 26 -11.40 12.28 -0.68
CA ILE A 26 -10.09 11.64 -0.55
C ILE A 26 -9.20 12.06 -1.72
N GLN A 27 -9.67 11.94 -2.95
CA GLN A 27 -8.96 12.37 -4.15
C GLN A 27 -8.55 13.84 -4.06
N SER A 28 -9.50 14.75 -3.78
CA SER A 28 -9.23 16.18 -3.66
C SER A 28 -8.19 16.51 -2.58
N SER A 29 -8.19 15.76 -1.46
CA SER A 29 -7.19 15.93 -0.40
C SER A 29 -5.78 15.63 -0.90
N PHE A 30 -5.59 14.53 -1.64
CA PHE A 30 -4.30 14.18 -2.22
C PHE A 30 -3.91 15.09 -3.39
N ASP A 31 -4.86 15.49 -4.23
CA ASP A 31 -4.61 16.46 -5.30
C ASP A 31 -4.06 17.78 -4.75
N GLN A 32 -4.66 18.30 -3.67
CA GLN A 32 -4.19 19.52 -3.00
C GLN A 32 -2.82 19.34 -2.34
N ALA A 33 -2.53 18.15 -1.84
CA ALA A 33 -1.26 17.83 -1.19
C ALA A 33 -0.13 17.50 -2.16
N ALA A 34 -0.40 17.35 -3.45
CA ALA A 34 0.61 16.91 -4.43
C ALA A 34 1.82 17.86 -4.54
N GLY A 35 1.66 19.15 -4.23
CA GLY A 35 2.78 20.10 -4.16
C GLY A 35 3.62 20.05 -2.88
N ASP A 36 3.16 19.33 -1.85
CA ASP A 36 3.83 19.27 -0.54
C ASP A 36 4.91 18.17 -0.53
N GLU A 37 6.17 18.57 -0.75
CA GLU A 37 7.32 17.65 -0.70
C GLU A 37 7.73 17.26 0.73
N ALA A 38 7.34 18.03 1.75
CA ALA A 38 7.69 17.73 3.13
C ALA A 38 6.89 16.53 3.67
N HIS A 39 5.60 16.43 3.32
CA HIS A 39 4.74 15.35 3.79
C HIS A 39 4.53 14.25 2.73
N PHE A 40 4.60 14.61 1.45
CA PHE A 40 4.47 13.67 0.32
C PHE A 40 5.69 13.78 -0.61
N PRO A 41 6.84 13.25 -0.18
CA PRO A 41 8.07 13.36 -0.96
C PRO A 41 8.02 12.54 -2.26
N SER A 42 8.58 13.11 -3.34
CA SER A 42 8.73 12.43 -4.64
C SER A 42 9.91 11.48 -4.70
N THR A 43 10.78 11.51 -3.69
CA THR A 43 11.97 10.66 -3.57
C THR A 43 12.07 10.03 -2.19
N ILE A 44 12.86 8.96 -2.09
CA ILE A 44 13.11 8.25 -0.84
C ILE A 44 14.56 7.74 -0.84
N ASP A 45 15.17 7.60 0.32
CA ASP A 45 16.49 6.96 0.41
C ASP A 45 16.36 5.48 0.03
N PRO A 46 17.05 4.99 -1.01
CA PRO A 46 16.96 3.61 -1.46
C PRO A 46 17.44 2.58 -0.43
N ARG A 47 18.14 3.00 0.62
CA ARG A 47 18.69 2.15 1.68
C ARG A 47 17.70 1.87 2.80
N ILE A 48 16.54 2.53 2.85
CA ILE A 48 15.56 2.29 3.91
C ILE A 48 15.10 0.83 3.90
N TYR A 49 14.76 0.34 5.09
CA TYR A 49 14.40 -1.05 5.26
C TYR A 49 13.13 -1.45 4.49
N HIS A 50 12.20 -0.53 4.29
CA HIS A 50 11.00 -0.74 3.46
C HIS A 50 11.36 -1.20 2.04
N VAL A 51 12.27 -0.48 1.37
CA VAL A 51 12.75 -0.83 0.02
C VAL A 51 13.39 -2.22 0.02
N LYS A 52 14.33 -2.45 0.94
CA LYS A 52 15.04 -3.73 1.08
C LYS A 52 14.07 -4.89 1.33
N LEU A 53 13.10 -4.70 2.23
CA LEU A 53 12.13 -5.72 2.61
C LEU A 53 11.22 -6.10 1.44
N ILE A 54 10.67 -5.09 0.74
CA ILE A 54 9.82 -5.31 -0.43
C ILE A 54 10.62 -6.05 -1.49
N ARG A 55 11.80 -5.55 -1.87
CA ARG A 55 12.65 -6.18 -2.90
C ARG A 55 12.99 -7.63 -2.57
N ASN A 56 13.42 -7.90 -1.35
CA ASN A 56 13.76 -9.26 -0.91
C ASN A 56 12.54 -10.20 -0.97
N HIS A 57 11.35 -9.68 -0.62
CA HIS A 57 10.14 -10.47 -0.69
C HIS A 57 9.68 -10.70 -2.12
N LEU A 58 9.67 -9.69 -2.98
CA LEU A 58 9.24 -9.82 -4.37
C LEU A 58 10.21 -10.69 -5.19
N GLY A 59 11.50 -10.72 -4.83
CA GLY A 59 12.53 -11.55 -5.45
C GLY A 59 13.01 -10.97 -6.78
N ASP A 60 13.40 -11.85 -7.71
CA ASP A 60 13.83 -11.43 -9.05
C ASP A 60 12.67 -10.77 -9.82
N LEU A 61 12.87 -9.55 -10.27
CA LEU A 61 11.88 -8.73 -11.00
C LEU A 61 12.20 -8.58 -12.49
N GLY A 62 13.29 -9.14 -12.98
CA GLY A 62 13.69 -9.04 -14.39
C GLY A 62 12.58 -9.52 -15.34
N GLY A 63 12.14 -8.63 -16.23
CA GLY A 63 11.06 -8.90 -17.20
C GLY A 63 9.66 -9.11 -16.60
N LYS A 64 9.46 -8.78 -15.32
CA LYS A 64 8.18 -8.93 -14.62
C LYS A 64 7.39 -7.64 -14.59
N ARG A 65 6.07 -7.76 -14.51
CA ARG A 65 5.15 -6.65 -14.23
C ARG A 65 4.88 -6.55 -12.75
N VAL A 66 5.13 -5.36 -12.19
CA VAL A 66 4.95 -5.07 -10.76
C VAL A 66 4.03 -3.88 -10.58
N LEU A 67 3.05 -4.02 -9.68
CA LEU A 67 2.13 -2.94 -9.29
C LEU A 67 2.60 -2.27 -8.00
N ASP A 68 2.73 -0.94 -8.03
CA ASP A 68 2.76 -0.05 -6.88
C ASP A 68 1.34 0.49 -6.65
N ALA A 69 0.62 -0.07 -5.69
CA ALA A 69 -0.77 0.29 -5.42
C ALA A 69 -0.85 1.45 -4.40
N GLY A 70 -1.35 2.60 -4.85
CA GLY A 70 -1.29 3.85 -4.10
C GLY A 70 0.11 4.45 -4.14
N CYS A 71 0.65 4.58 -5.36
CA CYS A 71 2.05 4.96 -5.56
C CYS A 71 2.37 6.42 -5.21
N GLY A 72 1.35 7.27 -5.05
CA GLY A 72 1.53 8.71 -4.89
C GLY A 72 2.40 9.29 -6.00
N LYS A 73 3.50 9.97 -5.64
CA LYS A 73 4.49 10.53 -6.56
C LYS A 73 5.50 9.51 -7.11
N GLY A 74 5.31 8.21 -6.82
CA GLY A 74 6.16 7.13 -7.33
C GLY A 74 7.52 7.00 -6.63
N ARG A 75 7.65 7.44 -5.36
CA ARG A 75 8.94 7.41 -4.63
C ARG A 75 9.56 6.02 -4.53
N PHE A 76 8.75 4.97 -4.32
CA PHE A 76 9.22 3.57 -4.32
C PHE A 76 9.42 3.04 -5.73
N ALA A 77 8.47 3.29 -6.63
CA ALA A 77 8.55 2.87 -8.02
C ALA A 77 9.81 3.38 -8.72
N ARG A 78 10.23 4.64 -8.44
CA ARG A 78 11.50 5.22 -8.91
C ARG A 78 12.70 4.37 -8.48
N VAL A 79 12.78 4.02 -7.20
CA VAL A 79 13.90 3.22 -6.68
C VAL A 79 13.95 1.84 -7.34
N PHE A 80 12.79 1.18 -7.49
CA PHE A 80 12.75 -0.13 -8.15
C PHE A 80 13.06 -0.04 -9.65
N GLN A 81 12.63 1.01 -10.36
CA GLN A 81 13.00 1.22 -11.75
C GLN A 81 14.51 1.38 -11.92
N GLU A 82 15.17 2.13 -11.03
CA GLU A 82 16.62 2.34 -11.05
C GLU A 82 17.39 1.05 -10.72
N GLN A 83 16.90 0.24 -9.79
CA GLN A 83 17.57 -0.99 -9.36
C GLN A 83 17.31 -2.18 -10.29
N GLU A 84 16.15 -2.22 -10.93
CA GLU A 84 15.68 -3.33 -11.78
C GLU A 84 15.16 -2.79 -13.13
N PRO A 85 16.03 -2.28 -14.01
CA PRO A 85 15.61 -1.58 -15.24
C PRO A 85 14.80 -2.46 -16.21
N ALA A 86 14.91 -3.79 -16.09
CA ALA A 86 14.14 -4.74 -16.90
C ALA A 86 12.73 -5.01 -16.32
N CYS A 87 12.39 -4.45 -15.15
CA CYS A 87 11.08 -4.58 -14.56
C CYS A 87 10.10 -3.59 -15.17
N GLU A 88 8.91 -4.06 -15.54
CA GLU A 88 7.80 -3.22 -15.99
C GLU A 88 6.99 -2.76 -14.77
N ILE A 89 7.18 -1.52 -14.34
CA ILE A 89 6.53 -0.99 -13.13
C ILE A 89 5.28 -0.19 -13.51
N TRP A 90 4.20 -0.47 -12.80
CA TRP A 90 2.92 0.21 -12.89
C TRP A 90 2.58 0.88 -11.57
N GLY A 91 2.35 2.19 -11.59
CA GLY A 91 1.84 2.96 -10.46
C GLY A 91 0.34 3.22 -10.61
N LEU A 92 -0.43 2.91 -9.56
CA LEU A 92 -1.83 3.32 -9.47
C LEU A 92 -2.00 4.26 -8.29
N ASP A 93 -2.71 5.36 -8.52
CA ASP A 93 -3.13 6.27 -7.44
C ASP A 93 -4.49 6.87 -7.74
N ILE A 94 -5.21 7.28 -6.71
CA ILE A 94 -6.51 7.96 -6.84
C ILE A 94 -6.34 9.41 -7.31
N SER A 95 -5.18 10.03 -7.03
CA SER A 95 -4.84 11.41 -7.35
C SER A 95 -4.10 11.51 -8.68
N GLU A 96 -4.73 12.10 -9.67
CA GLU A 96 -4.06 12.40 -10.94
C GLU A 96 -2.92 13.42 -10.77
N GLU A 97 -3.06 14.35 -9.82
CA GLU A 97 -2.03 15.34 -9.53
C GLU A 97 -0.76 14.70 -8.96
N MET A 98 -0.90 13.70 -8.06
CA MET A 98 0.25 12.92 -7.59
C MET A 98 0.95 12.18 -8.73
N LEU A 99 0.18 11.56 -9.64
CA LEU A 99 0.72 10.79 -10.76
C LEU A 99 1.57 11.63 -11.74
N ARG A 100 1.36 12.95 -11.80
CA ARG A 100 2.19 13.85 -12.63
C ARG A 100 3.66 13.93 -12.19
N PHE A 101 3.96 13.55 -10.96
CA PHE A 101 5.32 13.52 -10.42
C PHE A 101 6.03 12.18 -10.64
N VAL A 102 5.30 11.15 -11.08
CA VAL A 102 5.86 9.83 -11.33
C VAL A 102 6.86 9.91 -12.50
N PRO A 103 8.07 9.33 -12.36
CA PRO A 103 9.08 9.41 -13.41
C PRO A 103 8.64 8.79 -14.73
N ALA A 104 9.18 9.32 -15.83
CA ALA A 104 9.04 8.69 -17.14
C ALA A 104 9.58 7.24 -17.11
N GLY A 105 8.92 6.36 -17.84
CA GLY A 105 9.26 4.93 -17.90
C GLY A 105 8.49 4.07 -16.89
N ILE A 106 7.80 4.66 -15.93
CA ILE A 106 6.82 3.99 -15.07
C ILE A 106 5.43 4.19 -15.68
N HIS A 107 4.69 3.11 -15.89
CA HIS A 107 3.30 3.19 -16.35
C HIS A 107 2.42 3.70 -15.22
N THR A 108 1.54 4.66 -15.51
CA THR A 108 0.61 5.19 -14.51
C THR A 108 -0.85 4.96 -14.87
N ARG A 109 -1.66 4.77 -13.84
CA ARG A 109 -3.11 4.65 -13.99
C ARG A 109 -3.81 5.32 -12.81
N ALA A 110 -4.68 6.27 -13.11
CA ALA A 110 -5.57 6.84 -12.09
C ALA A 110 -6.68 5.84 -11.77
N GLY A 111 -6.94 5.64 -10.48
CA GLY A 111 -7.98 4.69 -10.04
C GLY A 111 -7.99 4.44 -8.54
N SER A 112 -9.00 3.68 -8.10
CA SER A 112 -9.14 3.27 -6.70
C SER A 112 -8.57 1.86 -6.49
N MET A 113 -7.94 1.62 -5.35
CA MET A 113 -7.56 0.26 -4.95
C MET A 113 -8.74 -0.68 -4.74
N THR A 114 -9.95 -0.15 -4.55
CA THR A 114 -11.17 -0.95 -4.40
C THR A 114 -11.76 -1.43 -5.74
N GLU A 115 -11.22 -0.91 -6.85
CA GLU A 115 -11.63 -1.27 -8.21
C GLU A 115 -10.43 -1.08 -9.15
N LEU A 116 -9.50 -2.04 -9.13
CA LEU A 116 -8.27 -1.96 -9.92
C LEU A 116 -8.58 -2.16 -11.42
N PRO A 117 -8.20 -1.21 -12.29
CA PRO A 117 -8.52 -1.25 -13.72
C PRO A 117 -7.57 -2.18 -14.49
N PHE A 118 -7.35 -3.38 -13.98
CA PHE A 118 -6.48 -4.41 -14.55
C PHE A 118 -7.18 -5.77 -14.56
N GLU A 119 -6.80 -6.62 -15.49
CA GLU A 119 -7.29 -7.99 -15.59
C GLU A 119 -6.77 -8.88 -14.46
N ASP A 120 -7.46 -10.00 -14.22
CA ASP A 120 -7.03 -11.01 -13.26
C ASP A 120 -5.64 -11.55 -13.63
N GLY A 121 -4.73 -11.56 -12.63
CA GLY A 121 -3.38 -12.07 -12.83
C GLY A 121 -2.54 -11.28 -13.83
N PHE A 122 -2.78 -10.00 -13.99
CA PHE A 122 -1.99 -9.14 -14.87
C PHE A 122 -0.56 -8.94 -14.36
N PHE A 123 -0.35 -8.89 -13.05
CA PHE A 123 0.93 -8.63 -12.41
C PHE A 123 1.60 -9.89 -11.87
N ASP A 124 2.92 -9.93 -11.94
CA ASP A 124 3.74 -10.98 -11.32
C ASP A 124 3.90 -10.73 -9.82
N ALA A 125 3.91 -9.47 -9.41
CA ALA A 125 3.97 -9.06 -8.02
C ALA A 125 3.28 -7.70 -7.80
N ALA A 126 2.97 -7.37 -6.54
CA ALA A 126 2.44 -6.07 -6.17
C ALA A 126 2.94 -5.65 -4.78
N TYR A 127 2.97 -4.35 -4.54
CA TYR A 127 3.15 -3.81 -3.20
C TYR A 127 2.26 -2.58 -2.97
N ALA A 128 1.98 -2.31 -1.70
CA ALA A 128 1.29 -1.12 -1.22
C ALA A 128 2.03 -0.61 0.01
N THR A 129 2.44 0.65 0.01
CA THR A 129 3.25 1.22 1.08
C THR A 129 2.62 2.50 1.58
N GLU A 130 2.15 2.50 2.84
CA GLU A 130 1.48 3.65 3.48
C GLU A 130 0.31 4.18 2.61
N SER A 131 -0.50 3.27 2.07
CA SER A 131 -1.52 3.61 1.08
C SER A 131 -2.81 2.81 1.22
N LEU A 132 -2.74 1.53 1.63
CA LEU A 132 -3.93 0.70 1.79
C LEU A 132 -4.87 1.25 2.87
N GLU A 133 -4.33 1.91 3.90
CA GLU A 133 -5.09 2.55 4.98
C GLU A 133 -6.10 3.60 4.49
N HIS A 134 -5.90 4.15 3.29
CA HIS A 134 -6.79 5.14 2.66
C HIS A 134 -7.91 4.52 1.80
N ALA A 135 -7.91 3.22 1.59
CA ALA A 135 -8.86 2.55 0.69
C ALA A 135 -10.31 2.49 1.22
N VAL A 136 -10.54 2.77 2.51
CA VAL A 136 -11.85 2.73 3.20
C VAL A 136 -12.44 1.31 3.23
N GLU A 137 -12.76 0.71 2.08
CA GLU A 137 -13.27 -0.66 1.93
C GLU A 137 -12.10 -1.66 1.81
N ILE A 138 -11.42 -1.89 2.93
CA ILE A 138 -10.15 -2.64 2.98
C ILE A 138 -10.30 -4.09 2.49
N GLU A 139 -11.38 -4.78 2.81
CA GLU A 139 -11.60 -6.15 2.33
C GLU A 139 -11.66 -6.19 0.79
N GLN A 140 -12.33 -5.22 0.19
CA GLN A 140 -12.42 -5.09 -1.26
C GLN A 140 -11.05 -4.75 -1.87
N ALA A 141 -10.32 -3.79 -1.30
CA ALA A 141 -8.99 -3.42 -1.79
C ALA A 141 -8.00 -4.59 -1.71
N VAL A 142 -8.01 -5.37 -0.63
CA VAL A 142 -7.19 -6.59 -0.50
C VAL A 142 -7.59 -7.65 -1.53
N SER A 143 -8.91 -7.83 -1.76
CA SER A 143 -9.42 -8.76 -2.78
C SER A 143 -8.94 -8.38 -4.18
N GLU A 144 -9.04 -7.09 -4.53
CA GLU A 144 -8.60 -6.56 -5.82
C GLU A 144 -7.08 -6.68 -6.00
N LEU A 145 -6.30 -6.31 -4.97
CA LEU A 145 -4.85 -6.46 -5.00
C LEU A 145 -4.44 -7.93 -5.24
N CYS A 146 -5.12 -8.85 -4.56
CA CYS A 146 -4.90 -10.28 -4.79
C CYS A 146 -5.42 -10.74 -6.16
N ARG A 147 -6.54 -10.21 -6.67
CA ARG A 147 -7.10 -10.57 -7.97
C ARG A 147 -6.13 -10.30 -9.11
N VAL A 148 -5.55 -9.11 -9.13
CA VAL A 148 -4.68 -8.66 -10.23
C VAL A 148 -3.29 -9.30 -10.21
N VAL A 149 -2.89 -9.96 -9.11
CA VAL A 149 -1.62 -10.69 -9.02
C VAL A 149 -1.82 -12.14 -9.48
N LYS A 150 -0.88 -12.67 -10.26
CA LYS A 150 -0.87 -14.06 -10.74
C LYS A 150 -0.87 -15.08 -9.60
N PRO A 151 -1.42 -16.29 -9.80
CA PRO A 151 -1.17 -17.40 -8.89
C PRO A 151 0.34 -17.63 -8.69
N GLY A 152 0.77 -17.75 -7.43
CA GLY A 152 2.19 -17.83 -7.07
C GLY A 152 2.92 -16.49 -7.01
N GLY A 153 2.29 -15.40 -7.42
CA GLY A 153 2.84 -14.05 -7.33
C GLY A 153 2.92 -13.56 -5.87
N ARG A 154 3.75 -12.55 -5.65
CA ARG A 154 4.09 -12.05 -4.30
C ARG A 154 3.51 -10.68 -4.06
N ILE A 155 3.05 -10.45 -2.83
CA ILE A 155 2.43 -9.20 -2.40
C ILE A 155 3.12 -8.74 -1.12
N ALA A 156 3.55 -7.48 -1.10
CA ALA A 156 4.07 -6.82 0.10
C ALA A 156 3.19 -5.63 0.48
N ILE A 157 2.75 -5.56 1.72
CA ILE A 157 2.03 -4.41 2.25
C ILE A 157 2.81 -3.88 3.45
N ILE A 158 3.08 -2.59 3.48
CA ILE A 158 3.67 -1.90 4.63
C ILE A 158 2.72 -0.77 5.02
N ASP A 159 2.24 -0.82 6.25
CA ASP A 159 1.25 0.14 6.70
C ASP A 159 1.24 0.30 8.23
N LYS A 160 0.44 1.23 8.74
CA LYS A 160 0.39 1.61 10.16
C LYS A 160 -0.32 0.56 11.03
N ASN A 161 0.20 0.36 12.21
CA ASN A 161 -0.33 -0.56 13.23
C ASN A 161 -1.46 0.09 14.04
N ALA A 162 -2.65 -0.51 14.01
CA ALA A 162 -3.82 -0.04 14.75
C ALA A 162 -3.63 0.05 16.27
N GLU A 163 -2.65 -0.68 16.84
CA GLU A 163 -2.32 -0.58 18.27
C GLU A 163 -1.66 0.76 18.62
N GLN A 164 -1.14 1.47 17.62
CA GLN A 164 -0.52 2.79 17.74
C GLN A 164 -1.45 3.93 17.29
N TRP A 165 -2.74 3.65 17.09
CA TRP A 165 -3.72 4.67 16.70
C TRP A 165 -3.70 5.86 17.65
N GLY A 166 -3.64 7.07 17.06
CA GLY A 166 -3.57 8.33 17.81
C GLY A 166 -2.15 8.85 18.06
N LYS A 167 -1.11 8.11 17.68
CA LYS A 167 0.27 8.64 17.71
C LYS A 167 0.52 9.70 16.64
N LEU A 168 -0.20 9.63 15.52
CA LEU A 168 -0.10 10.57 14.43
C LEU A 168 -1.45 11.20 14.14
N PRO A 169 -1.50 12.49 13.75
CA PRO A 169 -2.70 13.08 13.15
C PRO A 169 -3.08 12.29 11.90
N THR A 170 -4.32 11.88 11.79
CA THR A 170 -4.81 11.08 10.66
C THR A 170 -6.13 11.60 10.14
N PRO A 171 -6.36 11.57 8.82
CA PRO A 171 -7.68 11.81 8.25
C PRO A 171 -8.72 10.82 8.81
N GLU A 172 -9.96 11.24 8.92
CA GLU A 172 -11.05 10.44 9.50
C GLU A 172 -11.37 9.17 8.68
N TRP A 173 -11.01 9.12 7.42
CA TRP A 173 -11.22 7.95 6.55
C TRP A 173 -10.13 6.89 6.67
N GLU A 174 -8.96 7.20 7.26
CA GLU A 174 -7.90 6.20 7.43
C GLU A 174 -8.35 4.98 8.25
N ARG A 175 -7.79 3.83 7.92
CA ARG A 175 -8.02 2.54 8.58
C ARG A 175 -6.69 1.87 8.86
N TRP A 176 -6.26 1.91 10.12
CA TRP A 176 -5.04 1.20 10.53
C TRP A 176 -5.35 -0.26 10.85
N PHE A 177 -4.37 -1.12 10.65
CA PHE A 177 -4.55 -2.56 10.70
C PHE A 177 -3.95 -3.17 11.95
N THR A 178 -4.67 -4.08 12.61
CA THR A 178 -4.01 -4.99 13.54
C THR A 178 -3.26 -6.04 12.73
N ARG A 179 -2.13 -6.51 13.27
CA ARG A 179 -1.30 -7.54 12.65
C ARG A 179 -2.13 -8.73 12.16
N LYS A 180 -2.94 -9.32 13.06
CA LYS A 180 -3.78 -10.49 12.77
C LYS A 180 -5.00 -10.15 11.89
N GLY A 181 -5.47 -8.90 11.93
CA GLY A 181 -6.62 -8.46 11.14
C GLY A 181 -6.31 -8.54 9.65
N LEU A 182 -5.23 -7.90 9.20
CA LEU A 182 -4.85 -7.92 7.80
C LEU A 182 -4.31 -9.29 7.35
N GLU A 183 -3.59 -10.03 8.22
CA GLU A 183 -3.24 -11.43 7.92
C GLU A 183 -4.47 -12.27 7.59
N ARG A 184 -5.57 -12.13 8.33
CA ARG A 184 -6.80 -12.89 8.09
C ARG A 184 -7.42 -12.56 6.73
N LEU A 185 -7.40 -11.30 6.33
CA LEU A 185 -7.90 -10.88 5.01
C LEU A 185 -7.04 -11.48 3.90
N LEU A 186 -5.72 -11.35 3.99
CA LEU A 186 -4.79 -11.92 3.01
C LEU A 186 -4.88 -13.44 2.90
N ARG A 187 -5.09 -14.16 4.02
CA ARG A 187 -5.22 -15.63 4.03
C ARG A 187 -6.48 -16.15 3.31
N ARG A 188 -7.44 -15.29 2.98
CA ARG A 188 -8.59 -15.67 2.14
C ARG A 188 -8.18 -15.85 0.68
N HIS A 189 -7.07 -15.27 0.26
CA HIS A 189 -6.63 -15.19 -1.13
C HIS A 189 -5.21 -15.74 -1.36
N CYS A 190 -4.40 -15.84 -0.30
CA CYS A 190 -2.98 -16.17 -0.36
C CYS A 190 -2.69 -17.44 0.43
N ARG A 191 -1.86 -18.32 -0.14
CA ARG A 191 -1.45 -19.58 0.49
C ARG A 191 -0.44 -19.40 1.63
N GLN A 192 0.37 -18.33 1.56
CA GLN A 192 1.35 -18.00 2.59
C GLN A 192 1.20 -16.54 2.97
N VAL A 193 1.17 -16.27 4.26
CA VAL A 193 1.13 -14.91 4.82
C VAL A 193 1.96 -14.88 6.08
N SER A 194 2.88 -13.95 6.15
CA SER A 194 3.65 -13.61 7.34
C SER A 194 3.61 -12.11 7.60
N SER A 195 3.88 -11.69 8.82
CA SER A 195 3.96 -10.28 9.17
C SER A 195 4.98 -10.04 10.26
N ARG A 196 5.54 -8.83 10.29
CA ARG A 196 6.49 -8.39 11.30
C ARG A 196 6.40 -6.89 11.56
N TYR A 197 6.79 -6.47 12.75
CA TYR A 197 7.05 -5.05 13.03
C TYR A 197 8.32 -4.63 12.30
N ILE A 198 8.33 -3.41 11.79
CA ILE A 198 9.48 -2.83 11.09
C ILE A 198 9.70 -1.39 11.54
N SER A 199 10.91 -0.89 11.31
CA SER A 199 11.27 0.52 11.37
C SER A 199 11.74 0.99 9.99
N TYR A 200 12.03 2.29 9.82
CA TYR A 200 12.60 2.80 8.57
C TYR A 200 14.02 2.28 8.31
N TRP A 201 14.79 1.99 9.36
CA TRP A 201 16.15 1.47 9.26
C TRP A 201 16.23 0.06 9.86
N GLU A 202 17.00 -0.82 9.22
CA GLU A 202 17.07 -2.24 9.59
C GLU A 202 17.71 -2.45 10.97
N ASP A 203 18.64 -1.59 11.36
CA ASP A 203 19.39 -1.63 12.61
C ASP A 203 18.70 -0.87 13.76
N VAL A 204 17.50 -0.33 13.53
CA VAL A 204 16.69 0.37 14.52
C VAL A 204 15.55 -0.53 14.99
N GLU A 205 15.45 -0.73 16.32
CA GLU A 205 14.33 -1.48 16.90
C GLU A 205 12.99 -0.86 16.52
N PRO A 206 12.02 -1.66 16.04
CA PRO A 206 10.71 -1.17 15.70
C PRO A 206 9.97 -0.56 16.91
N ASP A 207 9.47 0.65 16.75
CA ASP A 207 8.64 1.33 17.77
C ASP A 207 7.18 0.85 17.77
N GLY A 208 6.86 -0.10 16.88
CA GLY A 208 5.55 -0.69 16.72
C GLY A 208 4.59 0.12 15.84
N LEU A 209 5.03 1.24 15.25
CA LEU A 209 4.17 2.06 14.38
C LEU A 209 3.88 1.37 13.05
N PHE A 210 4.91 0.79 12.42
CA PHE A 210 4.78 0.13 11.12
C PHE A 210 4.81 -1.39 11.21
N LEU A 211 3.98 -2.01 10.39
CA LEU A 211 3.94 -3.44 10.13
C LEU A 211 4.18 -3.71 8.64
N ALA A 212 4.88 -4.79 8.36
CA ALA A 212 4.94 -5.37 7.02
C ALA A 212 4.18 -6.69 6.99
N TRP A 213 3.34 -6.87 5.98
CA TRP A 213 2.68 -8.13 5.64
C TRP A 213 3.20 -8.62 4.30
N LEU A 214 3.66 -9.85 4.28
CA LEU A 214 4.28 -10.49 3.14
C LEU A 214 3.47 -11.73 2.77
N ALA A 215 2.97 -11.77 1.55
CA ALA A 215 2.07 -12.81 1.09
C ALA A 215 2.51 -13.43 -0.24
N VAL A 216 2.12 -14.69 -0.46
CA VAL A 216 2.24 -15.41 -1.73
C VAL A 216 0.84 -15.92 -2.10
N LYS A 217 0.36 -15.51 -3.28
CA LYS A 217 -0.95 -15.94 -3.81
C LYS A 217 -0.99 -17.41 -4.23
#